data_2a1b5b329d74b286e486c2a5fc1a33d9
#
_entry.id   2a1b5b329d74b286e486c2a5fc1a33d9
#
_cell.length_a   1.000
_cell.length_b   1.000
_cell.length_c   1.000
_cell.angle_alpha   90.00
_cell.angle_beta   90.00
_cell.angle_gamma   90.00
#
_symmetry.space_group_name_H-M   'P 1'
#
loop_
_entity.id
_entity.type
_entity.pdbx_description
1 polymer ?
#
loop_
_entity_poly.entity_id
_entity_poly.type
_entity_poly.pdbx_seq_one_letter_code
_entity_poly.pdbx_strand_id
1 'polypeptide(L)'
;MMPRIIVQIGLAGVLVLMSGIIAQLAEAQGKKKQKSKTAFAWVNQPSKAYANLPVQHKTFHSQSMGTEVGYCIYLPPGYENFEQANSRYPVVYYLHGGRPGSELKSVGLSVFIEKAIQSNRIPPMIYVFINGGPMSHYDYPQIKNGQGESVFIKELIPHVDSNYRTIASREGRGIEGFSQGGRGTTRIMFRHP
;
A
#
# COMPACT_ATOMS: atom_id res chain seq x y z
N MET A 1 21.74 -80.91 -2.94
CA MET A 1 22.02 -80.26 -1.64
C MET A 1 22.67 -78.91 -1.93
N MET A 2 21.89 -77.80 -1.97
CA MET A 2 22.42 -76.48 -2.27
C MET A 2 22.74 -75.70 -0.95
N PRO A 3 23.88 -75.03 -0.87
CA PRO A 3 24.23 -74.29 0.34
C PRO A 3 23.40 -72.96 0.39
N ARG A 4 22.79 -72.69 1.55
CA ARG A 4 22.14 -71.40 1.86
C ARG A 4 23.24 -70.40 2.15
N ILE A 5 23.32 -69.33 1.33
CA ILE A 5 24.14 -68.16 1.61
C ILE A 5 23.34 -67.25 2.55
N ILE A 6 23.77 -67.13 3.79
CA ILE A 6 23.20 -66.14 4.75
C ILE A 6 24.00 -64.85 4.57
N VAL A 7 23.36 -63.82 4.00
CA VAL A 7 23.94 -62.47 3.95
C VAL A 7 23.61 -61.79 5.29
N GLN A 8 24.59 -61.67 6.17
CA GLN A 8 24.53 -60.86 7.37
C GLN A 8 24.78 -59.41 6.97
N ILE A 9 23.72 -58.61 6.82
CA ILE A 9 23.88 -57.15 6.73
C ILE A 9 24.03 -56.63 8.17
N GLY A 10 25.24 -56.28 8.55
CA GLY A 10 25.55 -55.80 9.88
C GLY A 10 24.85 -54.49 10.20
N LEU A 11 24.44 -54.34 11.46
CA LEU A 11 23.76 -53.16 12.02
C LEU A 11 24.48 -51.82 11.69
N ALA A 12 25.78 -51.85 11.49
CA ALA A 12 26.62 -50.70 11.10
C ALA A 12 26.30 -50.15 9.70
N GLY A 13 25.95 -51.00 8.72
CA GLY A 13 25.57 -50.54 7.38
C GLY A 13 24.25 -49.77 7.33
N VAL A 14 23.31 -50.14 8.15
CA VAL A 14 22.00 -49.45 8.25
C VAL A 14 22.14 -48.08 8.90
N LEU A 15 22.99 -47.91 9.89
CA LEU A 15 23.24 -46.62 10.55
C LEU A 15 23.93 -45.61 9.62
N VAL A 16 24.87 -46.06 8.78
CA VAL A 16 25.53 -45.14 7.81
C VAL A 16 24.59 -44.69 6.70
N LEU A 17 23.70 -45.55 6.22
CA LEU A 17 22.70 -45.19 5.23
C LEU A 17 21.64 -44.20 5.81
N MET A 18 21.22 -44.38 7.04
CA MET A 18 20.27 -43.47 7.72
C MET A 18 20.88 -42.10 7.99
N SER A 19 22.16 -42.03 8.38
CA SER A 19 22.83 -40.73 8.59
C SER A 19 23.02 -39.93 7.29
N GLY A 20 23.28 -40.60 6.18
CA GLY A 20 23.33 -39.95 4.86
C GLY A 20 22.00 -39.37 4.38
N ILE A 21 20.91 -40.10 4.61
CA ILE A 21 19.57 -39.64 4.24
C ILE A 21 19.13 -38.45 5.12
N ILE A 22 19.44 -38.49 6.41
CA ILE A 22 19.10 -37.38 7.33
C ILE A 22 19.91 -36.13 6.96
N ALA A 23 21.17 -36.25 6.60
CA ALA A 23 22.00 -35.14 6.14
C ALA A 23 21.47 -34.51 4.81
N GLN A 24 21.09 -35.36 3.84
CA GLN A 24 20.48 -34.87 2.60
C GLN A 24 19.12 -34.21 2.79
N LEU A 25 18.30 -34.72 3.72
CA LEU A 25 17.03 -34.07 4.07
C LEU A 25 17.22 -32.74 4.81
N ALA A 26 18.23 -32.63 5.66
CA ALA A 26 18.61 -31.38 6.31
C ALA A 26 19.14 -30.34 5.31
N GLU A 27 19.96 -30.75 4.32
CA GLU A 27 20.38 -29.84 3.24
C GLU A 27 19.26 -29.44 2.30
N ALA A 28 18.30 -30.31 2.03
CA ALA A 28 17.13 -30.01 1.23
C ALA A 28 16.17 -29.03 1.96
N GLN A 29 16.08 -29.09 3.29
CA GLN A 29 15.30 -28.14 4.12
C GLN A 29 16.03 -26.80 4.31
N GLY A 30 17.37 -26.78 4.31
CA GLY A 30 18.18 -25.56 4.44
C GLY A 30 18.14 -24.65 3.19
N LYS A 31 17.72 -25.16 2.04
CA LYS A 31 17.58 -24.41 0.79
C LYS A 31 16.18 -23.82 0.56
N LYS A 32 15.36 -23.61 1.60
CA LYS A 32 14.29 -22.61 1.48
C LYS A 32 15.00 -21.27 1.25
N LYS A 33 15.06 -20.82 -0.02
CA LYS A 33 15.49 -19.49 -0.41
C LYS A 33 14.86 -18.51 0.57
N GLN A 34 15.68 -17.95 1.44
CA GLN A 34 15.31 -16.78 2.23
C GLN A 34 14.97 -15.72 1.17
N LYS A 35 13.67 -15.56 0.84
CA LYS A 35 13.21 -14.46 0.01
C LYS A 35 13.71 -13.22 0.73
N SER A 36 14.69 -12.54 0.16
CA SER A 36 15.09 -11.22 0.60
C SER A 36 13.80 -10.46 0.76
N LYS A 37 13.52 -10.00 1.98
CA LYS A 37 12.37 -9.13 2.22
C LYS A 37 12.67 -7.85 1.45
N THR A 38 12.19 -7.77 0.21
CA THR A 38 12.26 -6.54 -0.58
C THR A 38 11.69 -5.44 0.29
N ALA A 39 12.42 -4.34 0.41
CA ALA A 39 11.94 -3.18 1.15
C ALA A 39 10.55 -2.78 0.61
N PHE A 40 9.68 -2.30 1.49
CA PHE A 40 8.35 -1.86 1.10
C PHE A 40 8.45 -0.72 0.06
N ALA A 41 7.67 -0.83 -1.01
CA ALA A 41 7.63 0.19 -2.06
C ALA A 41 6.64 1.30 -1.68
N TRP A 42 7.16 2.47 -1.34
CA TRP A 42 6.36 3.66 -1.09
C TRP A 42 5.90 4.39 -2.36
N VAL A 43 6.46 4.04 -3.50
CA VAL A 43 6.04 4.50 -4.83
C VAL A 43 5.82 3.27 -5.70
N ASN A 44 4.64 3.15 -6.30
CA ASN A 44 4.29 2.06 -7.20
C ASN A 44 4.09 2.61 -8.62
N GLN A 45 4.69 1.95 -9.61
CA GLN A 45 4.57 2.40 -11.00
C GLN A 45 3.19 2.02 -11.57
N PRO A 46 2.43 3.00 -12.11
CA PRO A 46 1.16 2.72 -12.75
C PRO A 46 1.34 1.81 -13.97
N SER A 47 0.49 0.80 -14.10
CA SER A 47 0.42 -0.02 -15.31
C SER A 47 -0.38 0.69 -16.41
N LYS A 48 -0.33 0.17 -17.64
CA LYS A 48 -1.13 0.69 -18.77
C LYS A 48 -2.64 0.78 -18.48
N ALA A 49 -3.15 -0.07 -17.59
CA ALA A 49 -4.57 -0.05 -17.18
C ALA A 49 -4.98 1.26 -16.48
N TYR A 50 -4.04 2.02 -15.95
CA TYR A 50 -4.29 3.31 -15.29
C TYR A 50 -4.30 4.50 -16.27
N ALA A 51 -3.80 4.32 -17.50
CA ALA A 51 -3.64 5.41 -18.46
C ALA A 51 -4.96 6.12 -18.82
N ASN A 52 -6.10 5.44 -18.69
CA ASN A 52 -7.43 5.97 -19.02
C ASN A 52 -8.24 6.39 -17.77
N LEU A 53 -7.66 6.35 -16.58
CA LEU A 53 -8.34 6.78 -15.37
C LEU A 53 -8.15 8.29 -15.18
N PRO A 54 -9.18 9.02 -14.69
CA PRO A 54 -9.09 10.46 -14.46
C PRO A 54 -8.31 10.78 -13.18
N VAL A 55 -7.13 10.21 -13.03
CA VAL A 55 -6.23 10.43 -11.88
C VAL A 55 -4.81 10.73 -12.35
N GLN A 56 -4.11 11.54 -11.58
CA GLN A 56 -2.69 11.79 -11.75
C GLN A 56 -1.91 11.03 -10.67
N HIS A 57 -0.88 10.28 -11.05
CA HIS A 57 0.07 9.70 -10.13
C HIS A 57 1.15 10.72 -9.81
N LYS A 58 1.38 10.95 -8.52
CA LYS A 58 2.32 11.95 -8.00
C LYS A 58 3.16 11.35 -6.87
N THR A 59 4.27 12.01 -6.57
CA THR A 59 5.11 11.72 -5.41
C THR A 59 5.40 12.98 -4.61
N PHE A 60 5.76 12.81 -3.37
CA PHE A 60 6.38 13.84 -2.53
C PHE A 60 7.49 13.22 -1.69
N HIS A 61 8.46 14.03 -1.30
CA HIS A 61 9.54 13.59 -0.42
C HIS A 61 9.11 13.61 1.03
N SER A 62 9.07 12.43 1.67
CA SER A 62 8.83 12.33 3.11
C SER A 62 10.10 12.67 3.89
N GLN A 63 10.05 13.76 4.63
CA GLN A 63 11.18 14.23 5.46
C GLN A 63 11.46 13.23 6.61
N SER A 64 10.41 12.68 7.22
CA SER A 64 10.55 11.77 8.36
C SER A 64 11.12 10.40 7.97
N MET A 65 10.92 9.97 6.72
CA MET A 65 11.41 8.68 6.23
C MET A 65 12.60 8.79 5.29
N GLY A 66 12.92 9.98 4.77
CA GLY A 66 13.99 10.20 3.79
C GLY A 66 13.76 9.42 2.48
N THR A 67 12.50 9.34 2.02
CA THR A 67 12.14 8.61 0.81
C THR A 67 10.95 9.25 0.09
N GLU A 68 10.81 8.96 -1.20
CA GLU A 68 9.63 9.35 -1.96
C GLU A 68 8.42 8.51 -1.56
N VAL A 69 7.25 9.17 -1.49
CA VAL A 69 5.95 8.56 -1.20
C VAL A 69 4.99 8.87 -2.32
N GLY A 70 4.37 7.83 -2.88
CA GLY A 70 3.40 7.93 -3.95
C GLY A 70 1.98 8.22 -3.43
N TYR A 71 1.23 8.99 -4.22
CA TYR A 71 -0.21 9.15 -4.09
C TYR A 71 -0.84 9.33 -5.47
N CYS A 72 -2.12 8.99 -5.60
CA CYS A 72 -2.88 9.36 -6.78
C CYS A 72 -3.90 10.44 -6.43
N ILE A 73 -4.10 11.39 -7.33
CA ILE A 73 -5.04 12.49 -7.12
C ILE A 73 -6.00 12.60 -8.30
N TYR A 74 -7.29 12.69 -7.98
CA TYR A 74 -8.36 13.07 -8.88
C TYR A 74 -8.69 14.53 -8.65
N LEU A 75 -8.73 15.29 -9.74
CA LEU A 75 -9.15 16.69 -9.75
C LEU A 75 -10.51 16.79 -10.46
N PRO A 76 -11.48 17.56 -9.94
CA PRO A 76 -12.81 17.62 -10.52
C PRO A 76 -12.80 18.29 -11.90
N PRO A 77 -13.81 18.01 -12.76
CA PRO A 77 -13.97 18.70 -14.02
C PRO A 77 -13.94 20.23 -13.85
N GLY A 78 -13.23 20.89 -14.73
CA GLY A 78 -13.06 22.35 -14.68
C GLY A 78 -11.99 22.85 -13.69
N TYR A 79 -11.29 21.95 -12.96
CA TYR A 79 -10.24 22.37 -12.05
C TYR A 79 -9.18 23.25 -12.73
N GLU A 80 -8.79 23.00 -13.97
CA GLU A 80 -7.78 23.78 -14.69
C GLU A 80 -8.38 25.01 -15.42
N ASN A 81 -9.67 25.21 -15.36
CA ASN A 81 -10.31 26.35 -16.04
C ASN A 81 -9.95 27.67 -15.34
N PHE A 82 -9.58 28.67 -16.13
CA PHE A 82 -9.23 30.01 -15.62
C PHE A 82 -10.37 30.65 -14.80
N GLU A 83 -11.60 30.45 -15.20
CA GLU A 83 -12.79 30.97 -14.48
C GLU A 83 -12.93 30.40 -13.07
N GLN A 84 -12.36 29.25 -12.81
CA GLN A 84 -12.37 28.56 -11.52
C GLN A 84 -11.03 28.67 -10.76
N ALA A 85 -10.12 29.52 -11.21
CA ALA A 85 -8.79 29.67 -10.63
C ALA A 85 -8.81 30.01 -9.12
N ASN A 86 -9.83 30.73 -8.66
CA ASN A 86 -10.02 31.10 -7.25
C ASN A 86 -10.90 30.12 -6.46
N SER A 87 -11.47 29.11 -7.11
CA SER A 87 -12.31 28.11 -6.43
C SER A 87 -11.46 27.18 -5.59
N ARG A 88 -11.94 26.88 -4.37
CA ARG A 88 -11.34 25.87 -3.49
C ARG A 88 -12.33 24.71 -3.31
N TYR A 89 -11.76 23.52 -3.17
CA TYR A 89 -12.52 22.28 -3.19
C TYR A 89 -12.35 21.50 -1.88
N PRO A 90 -13.42 20.86 -1.39
CA PRO A 90 -13.26 19.82 -0.36
C PRO A 90 -12.31 18.73 -0.88
N VAL A 91 -11.59 18.12 0.04
CA VAL A 91 -10.71 16.99 -0.29
C VAL A 91 -11.10 15.75 0.50
N VAL A 92 -11.21 14.62 -0.18
CA VAL A 92 -11.44 13.30 0.42
C VAL A 92 -10.18 12.47 0.28
N TYR A 93 -9.66 11.98 1.40
CA TYR A 93 -8.55 11.05 1.45
C TYR A 93 -9.08 9.62 1.53
N TYR A 94 -8.78 8.82 0.51
CA TYR A 94 -9.25 7.44 0.42
C TYR A 94 -8.18 6.45 0.91
N LEU A 95 -8.56 5.68 1.93
CA LEU A 95 -7.74 4.64 2.54
C LEU A 95 -8.08 3.28 1.93
N HIS A 96 -7.12 2.70 1.21
CA HIS A 96 -7.31 1.41 0.53
C HIS A 96 -7.46 0.23 1.50
N GLY A 97 -8.04 -0.88 1.02
CA GLY A 97 -8.11 -2.15 1.75
C GLY A 97 -6.85 -3.02 1.60
N GLY A 98 -6.68 -3.95 2.53
CA GLY A 98 -5.61 -4.96 2.51
C GLY A 98 -4.21 -4.42 2.78
N ARG A 99 -3.24 -5.35 2.84
CA ARG A 99 -1.81 -5.11 3.01
C ARG A 99 -1.02 -5.77 1.89
N PRO A 100 0.20 -5.30 1.56
CA PRO A 100 0.79 -4.00 1.91
C PRO A 100 0.05 -2.83 1.25
N GLY A 101 0.41 -1.58 1.60
CA GLY A 101 -0.13 -0.37 0.98
C GLY A 101 0.25 -0.21 -0.49
N SER A 102 -0.55 0.55 -1.21
CA SER A 102 -0.22 1.09 -2.53
C SER A 102 -1.23 2.18 -2.88
N GLU A 103 -0.73 3.31 -3.37
CA GLU A 103 -1.53 4.43 -3.86
C GLU A 103 -2.35 4.10 -5.11
N LEU A 104 -2.03 2.99 -5.77
CA LEU A 104 -2.74 2.54 -6.97
C LEU A 104 -4.00 1.73 -6.65
N LYS A 105 -4.16 1.33 -5.39
CA LYS A 105 -5.36 0.61 -4.97
C LYS A 105 -6.56 1.54 -4.95
N SER A 106 -7.70 1.03 -5.40
CA SER A 106 -8.99 1.73 -5.41
C SER A 106 -9.10 2.93 -6.36
N VAL A 107 -8.06 3.32 -7.11
CA VAL A 107 -8.11 4.45 -8.05
C VAL A 107 -9.19 4.31 -9.13
N GLY A 108 -9.65 3.09 -9.42
CA GLY A 108 -10.80 2.86 -10.31
C GLY A 108 -12.10 3.52 -9.84
N LEU A 109 -12.22 3.85 -8.55
CA LEU A 109 -13.34 4.62 -8.01
C LEU A 109 -13.46 6.01 -8.62
N SER A 110 -12.36 6.59 -9.11
CA SER A 110 -12.34 7.91 -9.74
C SER A 110 -13.33 8.04 -10.90
N VAL A 111 -13.56 6.96 -11.66
CA VAL A 111 -14.55 6.96 -12.75
C VAL A 111 -15.97 7.15 -12.22
N PHE A 112 -16.32 6.56 -11.08
CA PHE A 112 -17.63 6.70 -10.46
C PHE A 112 -17.80 8.07 -9.80
N ILE A 113 -16.73 8.58 -9.18
CA ILE A 113 -16.67 9.92 -8.58
C ILE A 113 -16.90 10.95 -9.68
N GLU A 114 -16.18 10.87 -10.79
CA GLU A 114 -16.33 11.77 -11.94
C GLU A 114 -17.76 11.78 -12.47
N LYS A 115 -18.35 10.58 -12.70
CA LYS A 115 -19.75 10.48 -13.14
C LYS A 115 -20.72 11.10 -12.14
N ALA A 116 -20.48 10.93 -10.85
CA ALA A 116 -21.34 11.49 -9.81
C ALA A 116 -21.27 13.03 -9.79
N ILE A 117 -20.07 13.60 -9.97
CA ILE A 117 -19.89 15.06 -10.09
C ILE A 117 -20.52 15.59 -11.37
N GLN A 118 -20.25 14.96 -12.53
CA GLN A 118 -20.80 15.38 -13.83
C GLN A 118 -22.34 15.33 -13.87
N SER A 119 -22.94 14.39 -13.13
CA SER A 119 -24.40 14.29 -12.99
C SER A 119 -24.99 15.11 -11.83
N ASN A 120 -24.20 16.00 -11.21
CA ASN A 120 -24.59 16.86 -10.08
C ASN A 120 -25.16 16.09 -8.87
N ARG A 121 -24.77 14.82 -8.69
CA ARG A 121 -25.16 14.02 -7.50
C ARG A 121 -24.31 14.33 -6.29
N ILE A 122 -23.06 14.75 -6.51
CA ILE A 122 -22.15 15.23 -5.48
C ILE A 122 -21.48 16.53 -5.98
N PRO A 123 -21.09 17.44 -5.09
CA PRO A 123 -20.37 18.64 -5.48
C PRO A 123 -18.96 18.31 -6.01
N PRO A 124 -18.35 19.21 -6.80
CA PRO A 124 -16.95 19.08 -7.19
C PRO A 124 -16.04 18.98 -5.97
N MET A 125 -15.16 17.96 -5.95
CA MET A 125 -14.22 17.71 -4.85
C MET A 125 -12.95 17.00 -5.35
N ILE A 126 -11.87 17.16 -4.62
CA ILE A 126 -10.60 16.47 -4.86
C ILE A 126 -10.64 15.12 -4.15
N TYR A 127 -10.14 14.06 -4.79
CA TYR A 127 -9.89 12.78 -4.14
C TYR A 127 -8.41 12.43 -4.15
N VAL A 128 -7.88 12.01 -3.01
CA VAL A 128 -6.49 11.58 -2.85
C VAL A 128 -6.44 10.13 -2.41
N PHE A 129 -5.92 9.25 -3.26
CA PHE A 129 -5.69 7.84 -2.96
C PHE A 129 -4.29 7.69 -2.40
N ILE A 130 -4.20 7.28 -1.14
CA ILE A 130 -2.95 7.30 -0.40
C ILE A 130 -2.24 5.95 -0.41
N ASN A 131 -0.90 5.96 -0.31
CA ASN A 131 -0.12 4.78 0.03
C ASN A 131 -0.11 4.62 1.55
N GLY A 132 -0.80 3.61 2.06
CA GLY A 132 -0.98 3.39 3.51
C GLY A 132 0.23 2.75 4.21
N GLY A 133 1.33 2.55 3.52
CA GLY A 133 2.51 1.92 4.07
C GLY A 133 2.42 0.39 4.24
N PRO A 134 3.45 -0.24 4.80
CA PRO A 134 3.54 -1.70 4.89
C PRO A 134 2.44 -2.32 5.75
N MET A 135 1.92 -1.58 6.75
CA MET A 135 0.89 -2.04 7.69
C MET A 135 -0.48 -1.40 7.45
N SER A 136 -0.67 -0.75 6.31
CA SER A 136 -1.90 -0.09 5.87
C SER A 136 -2.48 0.86 6.92
N HIS A 137 -2.09 2.13 6.81
CA HIS A 137 -2.60 3.26 7.58
C HIS A 137 -2.25 3.26 9.08
N TYR A 138 -1.21 2.49 9.48
CA TYR A 138 -0.69 2.45 10.84
C TYR A 138 0.81 2.75 10.87
N ASP A 139 1.28 3.39 11.92
CA ASP A 139 2.69 3.43 12.24
C ASP A 139 3.10 2.11 12.86
N TYR A 140 4.19 1.55 12.35
CA TYR A 140 4.73 0.28 12.82
C TYR A 140 6.25 0.39 13.01
N PRO A 141 6.71 0.77 14.21
CA PRO A 141 8.13 1.08 14.49
C PRO A 141 9.10 -0.06 14.19
N GLN A 142 8.62 -1.32 14.19
CA GLN A 142 9.43 -2.51 13.94
C GLN A 142 9.78 -2.68 12.45
N ILE A 143 9.16 -1.91 11.56
CA ILE A 143 9.44 -1.91 10.12
C ILE A 143 10.11 -0.59 9.76
N LYS A 144 11.28 -0.67 9.13
CA LYS A 144 11.94 0.54 8.60
C LYS A 144 10.98 1.28 7.66
N ASN A 145 10.84 2.58 7.86
CA ASN A 145 9.88 3.41 7.13
C ASN A 145 8.43 2.89 7.25
N GLY A 146 8.03 2.40 8.42
CA GLY A 146 6.70 1.88 8.69
C GLY A 146 5.68 2.93 9.15
N GLN A 147 5.79 4.19 8.73
CA GLN A 147 5.07 5.35 9.27
C GLN A 147 3.81 5.70 8.46
N GLY A 148 2.93 4.73 8.24
CA GLY A 148 1.74 4.92 7.39
C GLY A 148 0.75 5.99 7.86
N GLU A 149 0.51 6.10 9.17
CA GLU A 149 -0.37 7.12 9.76
C GLU A 149 0.32 8.48 9.82
N SER A 150 1.54 8.53 10.37
CA SER A 150 2.27 9.79 10.56
C SER A 150 2.57 10.50 9.25
N VAL A 151 2.99 9.78 8.23
CA VAL A 151 3.25 10.32 6.89
C VAL A 151 1.97 10.88 6.27
N PHE A 152 0.86 10.17 6.40
CA PHE A 152 -0.42 10.67 5.90
C PHE A 152 -0.82 11.99 6.58
N ILE A 153 -0.87 11.99 7.92
CA ILE A 153 -1.41 13.13 8.68
C ILE A 153 -0.45 14.32 8.67
N LYS A 154 0.86 14.08 8.86
CA LYS A 154 1.83 15.16 9.12
C LYS A 154 2.51 15.67 7.86
N GLU A 155 2.51 14.90 6.78
CA GLU A 155 3.26 15.25 5.58
C GLU A 155 2.37 15.32 4.33
N LEU A 156 1.56 14.28 4.02
CA LEU A 156 0.75 14.27 2.80
C LEU A 156 -0.38 15.32 2.86
N ILE A 157 -1.10 15.45 3.97
CA ILE A 157 -2.16 16.47 4.09
C ILE A 157 -1.61 17.87 3.86
N PRO A 158 -0.54 18.33 4.57
CA PRO A 158 0.05 19.64 4.31
C PRO A 158 0.58 19.79 2.88
N HIS A 159 1.17 18.72 2.32
CA HIS A 159 1.64 18.72 0.95
C HIS A 159 0.50 18.98 -0.05
N VAL A 160 -0.63 18.27 0.11
CA VAL A 160 -1.79 18.47 -0.75
C VAL A 160 -2.38 19.86 -0.61
N ASP A 161 -2.51 20.36 0.61
CA ASP A 161 -3.03 21.71 0.87
C ASP A 161 -2.14 22.81 0.27
N SER A 162 -0.82 22.60 0.22
CA SER A 162 0.13 23.55 -0.34
C SER A 162 0.19 23.54 -1.88
N ASN A 163 -0.16 22.43 -2.51
CA ASN A 163 -0.01 22.25 -3.95
C ASN A 163 -1.33 22.27 -4.73
N TYR A 164 -2.47 22.18 -4.04
CA TYR A 164 -3.78 22.12 -4.67
C TYR A 164 -4.76 23.10 -3.99
N ARG A 165 -5.78 23.50 -4.72
CA ARG A 165 -6.81 24.43 -4.23
C ARG A 165 -7.80 23.71 -3.32
N THR A 166 -7.35 23.26 -2.17
CA THR A 166 -8.18 22.64 -1.13
C THR A 166 -8.82 23.68 -0.23
N ILE A 167 -9.95 23.34 0.39
CA ILE A 167 -10.43 23.99 1.61
C ILE A 167 -9.60 23.44 2.76
N ALA A 168 -8.49 24.10 3.07
CA ALA A 168 -7.45 23.62 3.98
C ALA A 168 -7.86 23.73 5.46
N SER A 169 -9.06 23.27 5.78
CA SER A 169 -9.63 23.25 7.13
C SER A 169 -10.26 21.87 7.40
N ARG A 170 -10.63 21.61 8.64
CA ARG A 170 -11.30 20.37 9.03
C ARG A 170 -12.61 20.16 8.26
N GLU A 171 -13.40 21.21 8.12
CA GLU A 171 -14.70 21.21 7.45
C GLU A 171 -14.58 20.89 5.95
N GLY A 172 -13.42 21.19 5.37
CA GLY A 172 -13.10 20.89 3.97
C GLY A 172 -12.47 19.51 3.76
N ARG A 173 -12.27 18.69 4.80
CA ARG A 173 -11.61 17.37 4.69
C ARG A 173 -12.57 16.23 5.01
N GLY A 174 -12.60 15.26 4.10
CA GLY A 174 -13.22 13.96 4.32
C GLY A 174 -12.17 12.86 4.38
N ILE A 175 -12.46 11.82 5.12
CA ILE A 175 -11.68 10.58 5.12
C ILE A 175 -12.62 9.40 4.97
N GLU A 176 -12.33 8.53 4.03
CA GLU A 176 -13.09 7.31 3.82
C GLU A 176 -12.17 6.12 3.51
N GLY A 177 -12.70 4.90 3.57
CA GLY A 177 -11.88 3.74 3.28
C GLY A 177 -12.65 2.44 3.25
N PHE A 178 -12.03 1.45 2.62
CA PHE A 178 -12.59 0.10 2.48
C PHE A 178 -11.84 -0.91 3.35
N SER A 179 -12.56 -1.81 4.03
CA SER A 179 -11.97 -2.93 4.80
C SER A 179 -10.92 -2.45 5.81
N GLN A 180 -9.63 -2.77 5.60
CA GLN A 180 -8.52 -2.28 6.41
C GLN A 180 -8.44 -0.73 6.41
N GLY A 181 -8.78 -0.09 5.28
CA GLY A 181 -8.89 1.37 5.20
C GLY A 181 -10.03 1.92 6.05
N GLY A 182 -11.18 1.24 6.13
CA GLY A 182 -12.27 1.63 7.03
C GLY A 182 -11.85 1.60 8.51
N ARG A 183 -11.08 0.58 8.92
CA ARG A 183 -10.46 0.56 10.26
C ARG A 183 -9.48 1.72 10.45
N GLY A 184 -8.66 2.01 9.43
CA GLY A 184 -7.76 3.15 9.42
C GLY A 184 -8.50 4.47 9.59
N THR A 185 -9.57 4.67 8.84
CA THR A 185 -10.45 5.84 8.92
C THR A 185 -10.98 6.06 10.33
N THR A 186 -11.61 5.04 10.92
CA THR A 186 -12.12 5.10 12.29
C THR A 186 -11.03 5.48 13.29
N ARG A 187 -9.88 4.81 13.22
CA ARG A 187 -8.75 5.09 14.11
C ARG A 187 -8.26 6.55 13.98
N ILE A 188 -8.07 7.01 12.75
CA ILE A 188 -7.57 8.36 12.47
C ILE A 188 -8.53 9.42 12.98
N MET A 189 -9.84 9.25 12.75
CA MET A 189 -10.87 10.16 13.24
C MET A 189 -10.82 10.35 14.77
N PHE A 190 -10.57 9.27 15.54
CA PHE A 190 -10.47 9.37 17.00
C PHE A 190 -9.15 9.91 17.50
N ARG A 191 -8.07 9.77 16.74
CA ARG A 191 -6.73 10.21 17.15
C ARG A 191 -6.39 11.63 16.70
N HIS A 192 -7.02 12.08 15.64
CA HIS A 192 -6.82 13.38 14.99
C HIS A 192 -8.18 14.05 14.71
N PRO A 193 -8.93 14.42 15.75
CA PRO A 193 -10.28 14.95 15.65
C PRO A 193 -10.35 16.32 14.96
#